data_2cd269595309b7df246a42be4e52e397
#
_entry.id   2cd269595309b7df246a42be4e52e397
#
_cell.length_a   1.000
_cell.length_b   1.000
_cell.length_c   1.000
_cell.angle_alpha   90.00
_cell.angle_beta   90.00
_cell.angle_gamma   90.00
#
_symmetry.space_group_name_H-M   'P 1'
#
loop_
_entity.id
_entity.type
_entity.pdbx_description
1 polymer ?
#
loop_
_entity_poly.entity_id
_entity_poly.type
_entity_poly.pdbx_seq_one_letter_code
_entity_poly.pdbx_strand_id
1 'polypeptide(L)'
;MTKFKASTRRDIPRIAEKLKLDKEQIIDMQAVSAVLPFRVNDFVIDNLIEASQVPDDPIFQLTFPQRGMLHDDDYRHMRDLVVSQASEADLKIAADKIRKKLNPHPAGQMELNVPKLEGEVVEGMQHKYQETVLFFPTQGQTCHAYCSYCFRWAQFVGDADLKFATKEAENLARYVRENPQVSSVLITGGDPMVMKTSILRRYIDPLLLSLIHI
;
A
#
# COMPACT_ATOMS: atom_id res chain seq x y z
N MET A 1 14.46 16.68 -15.44
CA MET A 1 13.87 15.65 -14.56
C MET A 1 12.49 15.29 -15.12
N THR A 2 12.30 14.07 -15.55
CA THR A 2 11.00 13.55 -16.01
C THR A 2 10.05 13.56 -14.81
N LYS A 3 8.89 14.21 -14.95
CA LYS A 3 7.90 14.28 -13.88
C LYS A 3 7.37 12.86 -13.60
N PHE A 4 7.49 12.41 -12.34
CA PHE A 4 6.93 11.14 -11.91
C PHE A 4 5.44 11.05 -12.27
N LYS A 5 5.05 10.03 -13.02
CA LYS A 5 3.66 9.72 -13.36
C LYS A 5 3.34 8.30 -12.93
N ALA A 6 2.37 8.17 -12.03
CA ALA A 6 1.86 6.87 -11.64
C ALA A 6 0.91 6.33 -12.71
N SER A 7 1.02 5.04 -13.00
CA SER A 7 0.09 4.24 -13.78
C SER A 7 -0.71 3.34 -12.86
N THR A 8 -1.98 3.19 -13.14
CA THR A 8 -2.97 2.45 -12.34
C THR A 8 -3.78 1.51 -13.22
N ARG A 9 -4.81 0.86 -12.69
CA ARG A 9 -5.73 -0.01 -13.45
C ARG A 9 -6.19 0.61 -14.78
N ARG A 10 -6.44 1.93 -14.81
CA ARG A 10 -6.89 2.64 -16.03
C ARG A 10 -5.85 2.66 -17.14
N ASP A 11 -4.59 2.52 -16.80
CA ASP A 11 -3.46 2.54 -17.73
C ASP A 11 -3.08 1.15 -18.27
N ILE A 12 -3.76 0.08 -17.82
CA ILE A 12 -3.48 -1.30 -18.25
C ILE A 12 -3.46 -1.45 -19.78
N PRO A 13 -4.40 -0.89 -20.57
CA PRO A 13 -4.33 -1.02 -22.02
C PRO A 13 -3.04 -0.48 -22.62
N ARG A 14 -2.58 0.70 -22.18
CA ARG A 14 -1.32 1.31 -22.63
C ARG A 14 -0.10 0.47 -22.21
N ILE A 15 -0.12 -0.07 -21.00
CA ILE A 15 0.95 -0.92 -20.47
C ILE A 15 1.00 -2.24 -21.25
N ALA A 16 -0.15 -2.83 -21.52
CA ALA A 16 -0.27 -4.07 -22.27
C ALA A 16 0.33 -3.97 -23.67
N GLU A 17 0.07 -2.88 -24.37
CA GLU A 17 0.70 -2.60 -25.68
C GLU A 17 2.23 -2.56 -25.55
N LYS A 18 2.74 -1.87 -24.53
CA LYS A 18 4.17 -1.68 -24.30
C LYS A 18 4.89 -2.98 -23.93
N LEU A 19 4.29 -3.79 -23.08
CA LEU A 19 4.83 -5.08 -22.62
C LEU A 19 4.41 -6.25 -23.51
N LYS A 20 3.63 -6.02 -24.57
CA LYS A 20 3.11 -7.03 -25.51
C LYS A 20 2.29 -8.12 -24.79
N LEU A 21 1.48 -7.74 -23.81
CA LEU A 21 0.65 -8.67 -23.08
C LEU A 21 -0.45 -9.25 -23.97
N ASP A 22 -0.75 -10.52 -23.78
CA ASP A 22 -1.86 -11.16 -24.45
C ASP A 22 -3.23 -10.78 -23.82
N LYS A 23 -4.31 -11.23 -24.45
CA LYS A 23 -5.67 -10.92 -24.00
C LYS A 23 -5.99 -11.48 -22.61
N GLU A 24 -5.51 -12.69 -22.29
CA GLU A 24 -5.77 -13.31 -21.00
C GLU A 24 -5.00 -12.59 -19.89
N GLN A 25 -3.75 -12.22 -20.11
CA GLN A 25 -2.96 -11.42 -19.16
C GLN A 25 -3.62 -10.06 -18.88
N ILE A 26 -4.19 -9.41 -19.89
CA ILE A 26 -4.92 -8.16 -19.72
C ILE A 26 -6.16 -8.35 -18.85
N ILE A 27 -6.94 -9.41 -19.11
CA ILE A 27 -8.14 -9.75 -18.31
C ILE A 27 -7.75 -10.05 -16.88
N ASP A 28 -6.72 -10.86 -16.66
CA ASP A 28 -6.21 -11.20 -15.34
C ASP A 28 -5.82 -9.94 -14.54
N MET A 29 -5.04 -9.07 -15.15
CA MET A 29 -4.65 -7.80 -14.53
C MET A 29 -5.84 -6.91 -14.21
N GLN A 30 -6.83 -6.81 -15.11
CA GLN A 30 -8.03 -6.01 -14.89
C GLN A 30 -8.90 -6.56 -13.78
N ALA A 31 -9.06 -7.88 -13.71
CA ALA A 31 -9.85 -8.56 -12.68
C ALA A 31 -9.21 -8.39 -11.30
N VAL A 32 -7.92 -8.70 -11.18
CA VAL A 32 -7.19 -8.61 -9.90
C VAL A 32 -7.05 -7.16 -9.43
N SER A 33 -6.73 -6.23 -10.34
CA SER A 33 -6.57 -4.81 -9.99
C SER A 33 -7.88 -4.08 -9.68
N ALA A 34 -9.04 -4.68 -9.96
CA ALA A 34 -10.32 -4.20 -9.47
C ALA A 34 -10.49 -4.44 -7.96
N VAL A 35 -9.89 -5.51 -7.43
CA VAL A 35 -9.95 -5.90 -6.01
C VAL A 35 -8.76 -5.34 -5.24
N LEU A 36 -7.55 -5.63 -5.68
CA LEU A 36 -6.31 -5.25 -5.02
C LEU A 36 -5.70 -4.00 -5.67
N PRO A 37 -4.99 -3.16 -4.92
CA PRO A 37 -4.44 -1.94 -5.48
C PRO A 37 -3.33 -2.25 -6.49
N PHE A 38 -3.36 -1.58 -7.62
CA PHE A 38 -2.30 -1.61 -8.63
C PHE A 38 -1.74 -0.21 -8.85
N ARG A 39 -0.44 -0.09 -8.77
CA ARG A 39 0.30 1.12 -9.06
C ARG A 39 1.72 0.77 -9.51
N VAL A 40 2.13 1.38 -10.60
CA VAL A 40 3.48 1.29 -11.15
C VAL A 40 3.84 2.63 -11.77
N ASN A 41 5.03 2.82 -12.26
CA ASN A 41 5.44 4.02 -13.00
C ASN A 41 6.25 3.64 -14.25
N ASP A 42 6.43 4.62 -15.13
CA ASP A 42 7.12 4.40 -16.41
C ASP A 42 8.59 3.98 -16.21
N PHE A 43 9.26 4.43 -15.12
CA PHE A 43 10.63 4.00 -14.86
C PHE A 43 10.72 2.49 -14.60
N VAL A 44 9.80 1.94 -13.81
CA VAL A 44 9.73 0.49 -13.56
C VAL A 44 9.47 -0.26 -14.87
N ILE A 45 8.49 0.20 -15.66
CA ILE A 45 8.11 -0.46 -16.92
C ILE A 45 9.25 -0.43 -17.94
N ASP A 46 9.97 0.69 -18.04
CA ASP A 46 10.93 0.93 -19.12
C ASP A 46 12.34 0.48 -18.80
N ASN A 47 12.70 0.40 -17.52
CA ASN A 47 14.09 0.20 -17.12
C ASN A 47 14.30 -1.02 -16.23
N LEU A 48 13.25 -1.59 -15.63
CA LEU A 48 13.39 -2.68 -14.68
C LEU A 48 12.72 -3.99 -15.16
N ILE A 49 11.79 -3.93 -16.11
CA ILE A 49 11.08 -5.08 -16.65
C ILE A 49 11.70 -5.48 -18.00
N GLU A 50 12.08 -6.74 -18.10
CA GLU A 50 12.49 -7.35 -19.38
C GLU A 50 11.23 -7.89 -20.09
N ALA A 51 10.71 -7.12 -21.07
CA ALA A 51 9.44 -7.43 -21.73
C ALA A 51 9.40 -8.80 -22.42
N SER A 52 10.56 -9.33 -22.86
CA SER A 52 10.69 -10.65 -23.46
C SER A 52 10.51 -11.79 -22.46
N GLN A 53 10.65 -11.53 -21.18
CA GLN A 53 10.49 -12.49 -20.08
C GLN A 53 9.13 -12.43 -19.39
N VAL A 54 8.25 -11.49 -19.75
CA VAL A 54 6.90 -11.42 -19.19
C VAL A 54 6.09 -12.64 -19.64
N PRO A 55 5.36 -13.35 -18.72
CA PRO A 55 5.06 -12.98 -17.33
C PRO A 55 6.09 -13.40 -16.27
N ASP A 56 7.16 -14.06 -16.61
CA ASP A 56 8.12 -14.64 -15.68
C ASP A 56 9.19 -13.64 -15.19
N ASP A 57 9.22 -12.43 -15.73
CA ASP A 57 10.10 -11.36 -15.26
C ASP A 57 9.88 -11.07 -13.77
N PRO A 58 10.94 -11.09 -12.93
CA PRO A 58 10.79 -10.94 -11.47
C PRO A 58 10.17 -9.60 -11.04
N ILE A 59 10.47 -8.51 -11.75
CA ILE A 59 9.92 -7.18 -11.42
C ILE A 59 8.47 -7.08 -11.88
N PHE A 60 8.12 -7.71 -13.00
CA PHE A 60 6.73 -7.84 -13.41
C PHE A 60 5.92 -8.62 -12.37
N GLN A 61 6.39 -9.79 -11.93
CA GLN A 61 5.73 -10.57 -10.89
C GLN A 61 5.63 -9.83 -9.56
N LEU A 62 6.64 -9.05 -9.21
CA LEU A 62 6.67 -8.25 -8.00
C LEU A 62 5.65 -7.10 -8.01
N THR A 63 5.43 -6.47 -9.16
CA THR A 63 4.74 -5.16 -9.23
C THR A 63 3.42 -5.17 -10.01
N PHE A 64 3.11 -6.27 -10.70
CA PHE A 64 1.89 -6.39 -11.48
C PHE A 64 0.88 -7.38 -10.87
N PRO A 65 -0.42 -7.12 -11.05
CA PRO A 65 -1.46 -8.02 -10.57
C PRO A 65 -1.33 -9.42 -11.20
N GLN A 66 -1.34 -10.44 -10.36
CA GLN A 66 -1.25 -11.85 -10.76
C GLN A 66 -2.52 -12.58 -10.39
N ARG A 67 -3.00 -13.48 -11.26
CA ARG A 67 -4.21 -14.28 -11.04
C ARG A 67 -4.22 -14.94 -9.66
N GLY A 68 -3.10 -15.52 -9.23
CA GLY A 68 -2.96 -16.22 -7.94
C GLY A 68 -3.07 -15.33 -6.69
N MET A 69 -3.25 -14.01 -6.82
CA MET A 69 -3.47 -13.10 -5.70
C MET A 69 -4.92 -13.15 -5.16
N LEU A 70 -5.85 -13.78 -5.87
CA LEU A 70 -7.23 -14.01 -5.45
C LEU A 70 -7.52 -15.51 -5.39
N HIS A 71 -8.44 -15.90 -4.51
CA HIS A 71 -8.99 -17.25 -4.54
C HIS A 71 -9.71 -17.53 -5.88
N ASP A 72 -9.67 -18.75 -6.36
CA ASP A 72 -10.18 -19.13 -7.69
C ASP A 72 -11.62 -18.71 -7.94
N ASP A 73 -12.50 -18.83 -6.95
CA ASP A 73 -13.92 -18.45 -7.10
C ASP A 73 -14.08 -16.92 -7.20
N ASP A 74 -13.37 -16.17 -6.37
CA ASP A 74 -13.40 -14.71 -6.37
C ASP A 74 -12.77 -14.17 -7.66
N TYR A 75 -11.66 -14.78 -8.13
CA TYR A 75 -11.06 -14.44 -9.41
C TYR A 75 -12.01 -14.71 -10.58
N ARG A 76 -12.64 -15.92 -10.66
CA ARG A 76 -13.60 -16.25 -11.72
C ARG A 76 -14.75 -15.25 -11.76
N HIS A 77 -15.32 -14.92 -10.61
CA HIS A 77 -16.38 -13.92 -10.53
C HIS A 77 -15.95 -12.56 -11.06
N MET A 78 -14.78 -12.06 -10.66
CA MET A 78 -14.26 -10.79 -11.15
C MET A 78 -13.93 -10.82 -12.65
N ARG A 79 -13.37 -11.94 -13.12
CA ARG A 79 -13.08 -12.14 -14.55
C ARG A 79 -14.35 -12.08 -15.39
N ASP A 80 -15.41 -12.73 -14.96
CA ASP A 80 -16.70 -12.74 -15.67
C ASP A 80 -17.30 -11.33 -15.77
N LEU A 81 -17.21 -10.54 -14.70
CA LEU A 81 -17.62 -9.13 -14.70
C LEU A 81 -16.79 -8.29 -15.67
N VAL A 82 -15.46 -8.50 -15.73
CA VAL A 82 -14.58 -7.80 -16.67
C VAL A 82 -14.90 -8.21 -18.12
N VAL A 83 -15.05 -9.48 -18.40
CA VAL A 83 -15.34 -9.99 -19.75
C VAL A 83 -16.71 -9.53 -20.25
N SER A 84 -17.71 -9.49 -19.38
CA SER A 84 -19.05 -8.98 -19.68
C SER A 84 -19.14 -7.45 -19.75
N GLN A 85 -18.03 -6.74 -19.52
CA GLN A 85 -17.99 -5.28 -19.47
C GLN A 85 -18.99 -4.68 -18.46
N ALA A 86 -19.09 -5.31 -17.29
CA ALA A 86 -19.94 -4.84 -16.20
C ALA A 86 -19.59 -3.39 -15.79
N SER A 87 -20.56 -2.69 -15.21
CA SER A 87 -20.35 -1.32 -14.77
C SER A 87 -19.27 -1.20 -13.69
N GLU A 88 -18.62 -0.05 -13.59
CA GLU A 88 -17.65 0.21 -12.50
C GLU A 88 -18.31 0.12 -11.11
N ALA A 89 -19.60 0.37 -11.01
CA ALA A 89 -20.38 0.20 -9.77
C ALA A 89 -20.48 -1.28 -9.38
N ASP A 90 -20.80 -2.17 -10.33
CA ASP A 90 -20.90 -3.61 -10.09
C ASP A 90 -19.54 -4.21 -9.74
N LEU A 91 -18.49 -3.80 -10.47
CA LEU A 91 -17.11 -4.20 -10.17
C LEU A 91 -16.71 -3.77 -8.76
N LYS A 92 -17.06 -2.54 -8.35
CA LYS A 92 -16.77 -2.05 -7.00
C LYS A 92 -17.50 -2.86 -5.93
N ILE A 93 -18.79 -3.13 -6.11
CA ILE A 93 -19.61 -3.92 -5.17
C ILE A 93 -19.00 -5.32 -4.99
N ALA A 94 -18.63 -5.98 -6.08
CA ALA A 94 -18.01 -7.31 -6.04
C ALA A 94 -16.63 -7.24 -5.35
N ALA A 95 -15.79 -6.27 -5.72
CA ALA A 95 -14.47 -6.07 -5.13
C ALA A 95 -14.54 -5.82 -3.61
N ASP A 96 -15.48 -4.98 -3.14
CA ASP A 96 -15.63 -4.67 -1.71
C ASP A 96 -16.04 -5.92 -0.89
N LYS A 97 -16.87 -6.82 -1.48
CA LYS A 97 -17.18 -8.11 -0.85
C LYS A 97 -15.95 -9.01 -0.72
N ILE A 98 -15.13 -9.08 -1.77
CA ILE A 98 -13.90 -9.88 -1.77
C ILE A 98 -12.88 -9.32 -0.77
N ARG A 99 -12.68 -8.00 -0.74
CA ARG A 99 -11.77 -7.32 0.21
C ARG A 99 -12.08 -7.64 1.66
N LYS A 100 -13.37 -7.72 2.02
CA LYS A 100 -13.79 -8.10 3.38
C LYS A 100 -13.42 -9.54 3.73
N LYS A 101 -13.37 -10.45 2.75
CA LYS A 101 -12.91 -11.84 2.97
C LYS A 101 -11.38 -11.94 3.08
N LEU A 102 -10.63 -11.04 2.46
CA LEU A 102 -9.16 -11.10 2.37
C LEU A 102 -8.43 -10.67 3.66
N ASN A 103 -9.15 -10.49 4.78
CA ASN A 103 -8.56 -10.05 6.05
C ASN A 103 -7.67 -8.81 5.90
N PRO A 104 -8.26 -7.62 5.74
CA PRO A 104 -7.53 -6.37 5.44
C PRO A 104 -6.59 -5.92 6.57
N HIS A 105 -6.77 -6.46 7.78
CA HIS A 105 -5.98 -6.14 8.96
C HIS A 105 -5.52 -7.42 9.69
N PRO A 106 -4.58 -8.18 9.10
CA PRO A 106 -4.08 -9.40 9.72
C PRO A 106 -3.48 -9.10 11.10
N ALA A 107 -3.65 -10.02 12.04
CA ALA A 107 -3.19 -9.91 13.43
C ALA A 107 -3.74 -8.69 14.20
N GLY A 108 -4.95 -8.21 13.87
CA GLY A 108 -5.61 -7.11 14.60
C GLY A 108 -4.83 -5.80 14.56
N GLN A 109 -4.23 -5.46 13.43
CA GLN A 109 -3.35 -4.27 13.29
C GLN A 109 -4.00 -2.93 13.68
N MET A 110 -5.33 -2.82 13.65
CA MET A 110 -6.03 -1.59 14.04
C MET A 110 -6.27 -1.48 15.56
N GLU A 111 -6.14 -2.56 16.29
CA GLU A 111 -6.50 -2.63 17.73
C GLU A 111 -5.33 -3.09 18.59
N LEU A 112 -4.68 -4.19 18.18
CA LEU A 112 -3.58 -4.77 18.93
C LEU A 112 -2.29 -3.99 18.75
N ASN A 113 -1.56 -3.81 19.85
CA ASN A 113 -0.30 -3.07 19.90
C ASN A 113 -0.42 -1.58 19.54
N VAL A 114 -1.62 -1.03 19.47
CA VAL A 114 -1.83 0.41 19.32
C VAL A 114 -1.57 1.06 20.68
N PRO A 115 -0.59 1.98 20.80
CA PRO A 115 -0.23 2.56 22.09
C PRO A 115 -1.27 3.58 22.56
N LYS A 116 -1.15 3.95 23.85
CA LYS A 116 -1.99 4.99 24.46
C LYS A 116 -1.12 6.08 25.07
N LEU A 117 -1.57 7.31 25.00
CA LEU A 117 -1.06 8.46 25.74
C LEU A 117 -2.18 8.97 26.67
N GLU A 118 -1.91 9.06 27.97
CA GLU A 118 -2.90 9.50 28.98
C GLU A 118 -4.24 8.74 28.90
N GLY A 119 -4.21 7.48 28.48
CA GLY A 119 -5.40 6.64 28.31
C GLY A 119 -6.06 6.72 26.92
N GLU A 120 -5.72 7.72 26.10
CA GLU A 120 -6.25 7.89 24.75
C GLU A 120 -5.44 7.09 23.73
N VAL A 121 -6.13 6.45 22.79
CA VAL A 121 -5.50 5.65 21.72
C VAL A 121 -4.75 6.56 20.76
N VAL A 122 -3.49 6.22 20.47
CA VAL A 122 -2.68 6.92 19.47
C VAL A 122 -2.80 6.21 18.13
N GLU A 123 -3.80 6.60 17.36
CA GLU A 123 -4.04 6.02 16.03
C GLU A 123 -2.83 6.18 15.10
N GLY A 124 -2.66 5.22 14.20
CA GLY A 124 -1.55 5.26 13.22
C GLY A 124 -0.18 5.00 13.84
N MET A 125 -0.13 4.43 15.03
CA MET A 125 1.09 3.93 15.67
C MET A 125 0.91 2.49 16.13
N GLN A 126 2.01 1.72 16.12
CA GLN A 126 2.08 0.39 16.72
C GLN A 126 3.36 0.25 17.53
N HIS A 127 3.24 -0.27 18.75
CA HIS A 127 4.36 -0.59 19.62
C HIS A 127 4.32 -2.08 19.96
N LYS A 128 4.73 -2.90 19.00
CA LYS A 128 4.77 -4.36 19.10
C LYS A 128 6.09 -4.86 19.68
N TYR A 129 7.18 -4.18 19.39
CA TYR A 129 8.53 -4.55 19.80
C TYR A 129 9.01 -3.61 20.90
N GLN A 130 9.74 -4.13 21.90
CA GLN A 130 10.14 -3.36 23.08
C GLN A 130 10.83 -2.05 22.75
N GLU A 131 11.71 -2.04 21.72
CA GLU A 131 12.57 -0.92 21.39
C GLU A 131 12.15 -0.18 20.12
N THR A 132 11.10 -0.67 19.42
CA THR A 132 10.73 -0.14 18.10
C THR A 132 9.27 0.22 18.00
N VAL A 133 9.01 1.46 17.64
CA VAL A 133 7.67 1.97 17.30
C VAL A 133 7.54 2.08 15.79
N LEU A 134 6.42 1.59 15.26
CA LEU A 134 6.01 1.81 13.88
C LEU A 134 5.08 3.01 13.82
N PHE A 135 5.34 3.91 12.88
CA PHE A 135 4.53 5.10 12.65
C PHE A 135 4.05 5.18 11.21
N PHE A 136 2.77 5.40 11.02
CA PHE A 136 2.08 5.37 9.72
C PHE A 136 1.57 6.75 9.33
N PRO A 137 2.41 7.63 8.74
CA PRO A 137 1.99 8.96 8.35
C PRO A 137 0.98 8.93 7.22
N THR A 138 -0.10 9.69 7.33
CA THR A 138 -1.17 9.73 6.31
C THR A 138 -0.63 10.11 4.92
N GLN A 139 0.35 11.02 4.84
CA GLN A 139 0.92 11.47 3.58
C GLN A 139 1.85 10.44 2.93
N GLY A 140 2.37 9.48 3.71
CA GLY A 140 3.23 8.39 3.25
C GLY A 140 2.46 7.12 2.86
N GLN A 141 1.12 7.13 2.88
CA GLN A 141 0.31 5.96 2.56
C GLN A 141 0.15 5.77 1.05
N THR A 142 1.26 5.69 0.34
CA THR A 142 1.37 5.28 -1.06
C THR A 142 2.80 4.83 -1.34
N CYS A 143 3.03 4.19 -2.51
CA CYS A 143 4.36 3.77 -2.98
C CYS A 143 4.57 4.21 -4.43
N HIS A 144 5.81 4.15 -4.89
CA HIS A 144 6.14 4.36 -6.31
C HIS A 144 5.62 3.22 -7.19
N ALA A 145 5.66 1.98 -6.67
CA ALA A 145 4.98 0.80 -7.21
C ALA A 145 4.44 -0.03 -6.04
N TYR A 146 3.30 -0.70 -6.22
CA TYR A 146 2.77 -1.60 -5.19
C TYR A 146 3.29 -3.01 -5.43
N CYS A 147 3.69 -3.67 -4.35
CA CYS A 147 4.13 -5.06 -4.40
C CYS A 147 2.93 -6.02 -4.46
N SER A 148 3.01 -7.06 -5.26
CA SER A 148 1.95 -8.08 -5.39
C SER A 148 1.65 -8.82 -4.07
N TYR A 149 2.64 -8.90 -3.16
CA TYR A 149 2.50 -9.50 -1.82
C TYR A 149 2.26 -8.50 -0.68
N CYS A 150 1.86 -7.26 -0.98
CA CYS A 150 1.71 -6.21 0.02
C CYS A 150 0.60 -6.54 1.02
N PHE A 151 0.96 -6.92 2.25
CA PHE A 151 -0.01 -7.18 3.32
C PHE A 151 -0.74 -5.92 3.82
N ARG A 152 -0.27 -4.73 3.42
CA ARG A 152 -0.92 -3.44 3.70
C ARG A 152 -1.79 -2.93 2.55
N TRP A 153 -2.18 -3.79 1.62
CA TRP A 153 -3.01 -3.45 0.46
C TRP A 153 -4.27 -2.65 0.84
N ALA A 154 -4.86 -2.91 1.99
CA ALA A 154 -6.06 -2.23 2.50
C ALA A 154 -5.89 -0.71 2.61
N GLN A 155 -4.67 -0.22 2.87
CA GLN A 155 -4.37 1.21 2.97
C GLN A 155 -4.50 1.95 1.64
N PHE A 156 -4.50 1.23 0.51
CA PHE A 156 -4.38 1.79 -0.83
C PHE A 156 -5.62 1.65 -1.70
N VAL A 157 -6.68 1.01 -1.20
CA VAL A 157 -7.93 0.79 -1.97
C VAL A 157 -8.91 1.96 -1.88
N GLY A 158 -8.60 2.99 -1.10
CA GLY A 158 -9.42 4.20 -0.99
C GLY A 158 -10.60 4.11 -0.01
N ASP A 159 -10.75 2.99 0.69
CA ASP A 159 -11.75 2.80 1.74
C ASP A 159 -11.24 3.42 3.05
N ALA A 160 -12.03 4.34 3.63
CA ALA A 160 -11.66 5.03 4.86
C ALA A 160 -11.65 4.08 6.08
N ASP A 161 -12.57 3.13 6.12
CA ASP A 161 -12.70 2.18 7.23
C ASP A 161 -11.53 1.18 7.29
N LEU A 162 -10.79 1.05 6.20
CA LEU A 162 -9.62 0.18 6.11
C LEU A 162 -8.30 0.92 6.37
N LYS A 163 -8.31 2.23 6.62
CA LYS A 163 -7.09 3.01 6.83
C LYS A 163 -6.63 2.97 8.28
N PHE A 164 -5.33 2.79 8.45
CA PHE A 164 -4.63 2.94 9.72
C PHE A 164 -3.45 3.89 9.51
N ALA A 165 -3.65 5.18 9.77
CA ALA A 165 -2.64 6.21 9.56
C ALA A 165 -3.00 7.51 10.31
N THR A 166 -1.99 8.34 10.63
CA THR A 166 -2.17 9.59 11.36
C THR A 166 -1.40 10.77 10.76
N LYS A 167 -1.79 11.99 11.13
CA LYS A 167 -1.05 13.23 10.86
C LYS A 167 -0.33 13.76 12.09
N GLU A 168 -0.52 13.14 13.24
CA GLU A 168 -0.15 13.64 14.56
C GLU A 168 1.33 13.37 14.89
N ALA A 169 2.23 14.20 14.35
CA ALA A 169 3.67 14.10 14.60
C ALA A 169 4.02 14.34 16.07
N GLU A 170 3.28 15.22 16.76
CA GLU A 170 3.51 15.56 18.16
C GLU A 170 3.23 14.38 19.09
N ASN A 171 2.20 13.59 18.81
CA ASN A 171 1.89 12.38 19.56
C ASN A 171 3.03 11.34 19.46
N LEU A 172 3.65 11.21 18.28
CA LEU A 172 4.82 10.36 18.11
C LEU A 172 5.99 10.82 18.99
N ALA A 173 6.34 12.10 18.91
CA ALA A 173 7.46 12.66 19.67
C ALA A 173 7.22 12.60 21.19
N ARG A 174 5.98 12.84 21.62
CA ARG A 174 5.57 12.73 23.03
C ARG A 174 5.66 11.27 23.49
N TYR A 175 5.12 10.34 22.70
CA TYR A 175 5.16 8.92 23.04
C TYR A 175 6.60 8.40 23.21
N VAL A 176 7.49 8.76 22.29
CA VAL A 176 8.90 8.35 22.37
C VAL A 176 9.59 8.93 23.63
N ARG A 177 9.31 10.18 24.00
CA ARG A 177 9.85 10.78 25.23
C ARG A 177 9.36 10.10 26.51
N GLU A 178 8.10 9.67 26.55
CA GLU A 178 7.50 9.01 27.71
C GLU A 178 7.88 7.51 27.80
N ASN A 179 8.50 6.96 26.74
CA ASN A 179 8.92 5.57 26.65
C ASN A 179 10.41 5.43 26.35
N PRO A 180 11.30 5.64 27.34
CA PRO A 180 12.76 5.68 27.13
C PRO A 180 13.37 4.38 26.60
N GLN A 181 12.65 3.24 26.68
CA GLN A 181 13.06 1.98 26.06
C GLN A 181 12.98 2.03 24.52
N VAL A 182 12.24 2.97 23.93
CA VAL A 182 12.12 3.12 22.48
C VAL A 182 13.38 3.79 21.93
N SER A 183 14.19 3.01 21.25
CA SER A 183 15.44 3.46 20.60
C SER A 183 15.31 3.58 19.07
N SER A 184 14.20 3.12 18.50
CA SER A 184 13.98 3.08 17.06
C SER A 184 12.56 3.44 16.68
N VAL A 185 12.42 4.28 15.65
CA VAL A 185 11.12 4.62 15.02
C VAL A 185 11.17 4.24 13.55
N LEU A 186 10.29 3.34 13.14
CA LEU A 186 10.11 2.95 11.75
C LEU A 186 8.93 3.73 11.14
N ILE A 187 9.23 4.75 10.33
CA ILE A 187 8.23 5.48 9.54
C ILE A 187 7.88 4.61 8.33
N THR A 188 6.64 4.17 8.23
CA THR A 188 6.23 3.11 7.29
C THR A 188 4.76 3.25 6.84
N GLY A 189 4.23 2.21 6.20
CA GLY A 189 2.82 2.13 5.77
C GLY A 189 2.69 1.96 4.28
N GLY A 190 3.15 2.94 3.51
CA GLY A 190 3.54 2.87 2.12
C GLY A 190 5.04 3.08 2.03
N ASP A 191 5.46 4.06 1.26
CA ASP A 191 6.84 4.49 1.15
C ASP A 191 6.96 5.93 1.68
N PRO A 192 7.62 6.17 2.81
CA PRO A 192 7.79 7.52 3.35
C PRO A 192 8.57 8.45 2.40
N MET A 193 9.39 7.89 1.50
CA MET A 193 10.18 8.67 0.53
C MET A 193 9.34 9.27 -0.61
N VAL A 194 8.05 8.91 -0.72
CA VAL A 194 7.12 9.62 -1.64
C VAL A 194 6.69 10.98 -1.10
N MET A 195 6.89 11.21 0.20
CA MET A 195 6.59 12.51 0.83
C MET A 195 7.58 13.59 0.40
N LYS A 196 7.08 14.83 0.33
CA LYS A 196 7.98 15.98 0.19
C LYS A 196 8.87 16.09 1.44
N THR A 197 10.12 16.51 1.26
CA THR A 197 11.08 16.71 2.35
C THR A 197 10.51 17.54 3.51
N SER A 198 9.75 18.61 3.20
CA SER A 198 9.12 19.46 4.23
C SER A 198 8.07 18.71 5.07
N ILE A 199 7.40 17.71 4.49
CA ILE A 199 6.44 16.88 5.22
C ILE A 199 7.19 15.85 6.07
N LEU A 200 8.20 15.18 5.50
CA LEU A 200 9.00 14.21 6.23
C LEU A 200 9.69 14.83 7.46
N ARG A 201 10.25 16.04 7.30
CA ARG A 201 10.84 16.80 8.41
C ARG A 201 9.90 17.05 9.57
N ARG A 202 8.60 17.26 9.31
CA ARG A 202 7.60 17.45 10.39
C ARG A 202 7.52 16.25 11.35
N TYR A 203 7.84 15.05 10.86
CA TYR A 203 7.87 13.84 11.69
C TYR A 203 9.24 13.58 12.30
N ILE A 204 10.33 13.96 11.61
CA ILE A 204 11.71 13.67 12.04
C ILE A 204 12.22 14.74 12.99
N ASP A 205 12.04 16.04 12.68
CA ASP A 205 12.64 17.14 13.48
C ASP A 205 12.24 17.09 14.97
N PRO A 206 10.98 16.79 15.35
CA PRO A 206 10.62 16.64 16.77
C PRO A 206 11.30 15.47 17.48
N LEU A 207 11.62 14.39 16.76
CA LEU A 207 12.35 13.25 17.31
C LEU A 207 13.82 13.59 17.57
N LEU A 208 14.46 14.31 16.65
CA LEU A 208 15.85 14.74 16.82
C LEU A 208 16.01 15.65 18.05
N LEU A 209 15.07 16.55 18.30
CA LEU A 209 15.07 17.38 19.49
C LEU A 209 14.89 16.57 20.79
N SER A 210 14.19 15.45 20.71
CA SER A 210 14.00 14.52 21.83
C SER A 210 15.27 13.71 22.15
N LEU A 211 16.08 13.41 21.14
CA LEU A 211 17.28 12.58 21.28
C LEU A 211 18.55 13.36 21.66
N ILE A 212 18.54 14.69 21.55
CA ILE A 212 19.70 15.55 21.92
C ILE A 212 19.94 15.60 23.45
N HIS A 213 19.01 15.09 24.25
CA HIS A 213 19.12 15.07 25.71
C HIS A 213 19.46 13.69 26.29
N ILE A 214 19.98 12.78 25.47
CA ILE A 214 20.53 11.49 25.94
C ILE A 214 22.05 11.59 26.02
#